data_ee61b04f3ae045f456e1c735b3929195
#
_entry.id   ee61b04f3ae045f456e1c735b3929195
#
_cell.length_a   1.000
_cell.length_b   1.000
_cell.length_c   1.000
_cell.angle_alpha   90.00
_cell.angle_beta   90.00
_cell.angle_gamma   90.00
#
_symmetry.space_group_name_H-M   'P 1'
#
loop_
_entity.id
_entity.type
_entity.pdbx_description
1 polymer ?
#
loop_
_entity_poly.entity_id
_entity_poly.type
_entity_poly.pdbx_seq_one_letter_code
_entity_poly.pdbx_strand_id
1 'polypeptide(L)'
;KFLGAEKEYTFSEQEIQEATGRLSSGDPDFAALSLGYEKYRAEAQGKVIDGGFPTEVMKALTGDEGTSNIIFGVAMPIDKKMLDTMAKNLLTGNHAMVVNTVESSVDTEFSKEDKALGLENSHAYSLKDIDDDFVYVTNPSTQKTIKLSREKFLESFITFADLELK
;
A
#
# COMPACT_ATOMS: atom_id res chain seq x y z
N LYS A 1 4.87 18.33 6.49
CA LYS A 1 5.14 18.81 5.13
C LYS A 1 5.25 17.65 4.17
N PHE A 2 4.54 17.72 3.05
CA PHE A 2 4.69 16.75 1.97
C PHE A 2 5.76 17.26 1.00
N LEU A 3 6.87 16.54 0.89
CA LEU A 3 8.01 16.97 0.06
C LEU A 3 7.63 17.08 -1.42
N GLY A 4 6.82 16.15 -1.92
CA GLY A 4 6.37 16.16 -3.31
C GLY A 4 5.31 17.20 -3.64
N ALA A 5 4.63 17.74 -2.63
CA ALA A 5 3.58 18.75 -2.81
C ALA A 5 4.04 20.19 -2.49
N GLU A 6 5.23 20.36 -1.90
CA GLU A 6 5.74 21.63 -1.36
C GLU A 6 4.77 22.34 -0.40
N LYS A 7 3.84 21.59 0.20
CA LYS A 7 2.78 22.09 1.08
C LYS A 7 2.95 21.62 2.51
N GLU A 8 2.57 22.50 3.43
CA GLU A 8 2.50 22.18 4.86
C GLU A 8 1.04 22.23 5.29
N TYR A 9 0.66 21.23 6.09
CA TYR A 9 -0.66 21.15 6.72
C TYR A 9 -0.48 21.15 8.23
N THR A 10 -1.31 21.93 8.90
CA THR A 10 -1.34 22.00 10.37
C THR A 10 -2.70 21.50 10.84
N PHE A 11 -2.69 20.73 11.88
CA PHE A 11 -3.87 20.15 12.51
C PHE A 11 -3.88 20.49 13.99
N SER A 12 -5.07 20.68 14.54
CA SER A 12 -5.27 20.77 15.98
C SER A 12 -5.12 19.39 16.64
N GLU A 13 -4.84 19.38 17.93
CA GLU A 13 -4.77 18.14 18.70
C GLU A 13 -6.10 17.36 18.63
N GLN A 14 -7.23 18.07 18.61
CA GLN A 14 -8.56 17.46 18.49
C GLN A 14 -8.74 16.75 17.13
N GLU A 15 -8.36 17.38 16.01
CA GLU A 15 -8.42 16.74 14.68
C GLU A 15 -7.56 15.47 14.62
N ILE A 16 -6.37 15.50 15.23
CA ILE A 16 -5.49 14.33 15.30
C ILE A 16 -6.11 13.22 16.16
N GLN A 17 -6.67 13.55 17.32
CA GLN A 17 -7.33 12.57 18.18
C GLN A 17 -8.54 11.91 17.51
N GLU A 18 -9.38 12.68 16.84
CA GLU A 18 -10.53 12.16 16.07
C GLU A 18 -10.08 11.25 14.93
N ALA A 19 -9.04 11.62 14.20
CA ALA A 19 -8.47 10.80 13.14
C ALA A 19 -7.83 9.52 13.70
N THR A 20 -7.07 9.62 14.79
CA THR A 20 -6.47 8.46 15.48
C THR A 20 -7.53 7.45 15.91
N GLY A 21 -8.67 7.90 16.40
CA GLY A 21 -9.79 7.02 16.78
C GLY A 21 -10.45 6.27 15.60
N ARG A 22 -10.23 6.74 14.36
CA ARG A 22 -10.72 6.08 13.13
C ARG A 22 -9.73 5.09 12.55
N LEU A 23 -8.46 5.18 12.93
CA LEU A 23 -7.38 4.35 12.40
C LEU A 23 -7.14 3.13 13.28
N SER A 24 -6.97 1.97 12.65
CA SER A 24 -6.67 0.72 13.36
C SER A 24 -5.31 0.72 14.05
N SER A 25 -4.36 1.55 13.61
CA SER A 25 -3.03 1.67 14.22
C SER A 25 -3.06 2.40 15.56
N GLY A 26 -4.01 3.31 15.78
CA GLY A 26 -4.04 4.21 16.94
C GLY A 26 -2.83 5.15 17.02
N ASP A 27 -2.08 5.34 15.95
CA ASP A 27 -0.86 6.13 15.87
C ASP A 27 -1.19 7.58 15.48
N PRO A 28 -0.92 8.59 16.35
CA PRO A 28 -1.22 9.98 16.06
C PRO A 28 -0.38 10.57 14.92
N ASP A 29 0.87 10.11 14.71
CA ASP A 29 1.71 10.58 13.62
C ASP A 29 1.17 10.08 12.28
N PHE A 30 0.72 8.82 12.24
CA PHE A 30 0.04 8.26 11.07
C PHE A 30 -1.31 8.95 10.82
N ALA A 31 -2.04 9.32 11.87
CA ALA A 31 -3.28 10.08 11.77
C ALA A 31 -3.05 11.47 11.16
N ALA A 32 -2.03 12.20 11.63
CA ALA A 32 -1.65 13.49 11.08
C ALA A 32 -1.24 13.38 9.60
N LEU A 33 -0.48 12.32 9.23
CA LEU A 33 -0.09 12.05 7.86
C LEU A 33 -1.31 11.78 6.96
N SER A 34 -2.24 10.97 7.43
CA SER A 34 -3.49 10.64 6.71
C SER A 34 -4.34 11.88 6.46
N LEU A 35 -4.57 12.70 7.50
CA LEU A 35 -5.30 13.97 7.37
C LEU A 35 -4.64 14.93 6.37
N GLY A 36 -3.31 15.00 6.40
CA GLY A 36 -2.55 15.81 5.45
C GLY A 36 -2.72 15.34 4.01
N TYR A 37 -2.70 14.02 3.80
CA TYR A 37 -2.92 13.43 2.49
C TYR A 37 -4.36 13.62 2.00
N GLU A 38 -5.35 13.50 2.89
CA GLU A 38 -6.75 13.81 2.58
C GLU A 38 -6.91 15.25 2.07
N LYS A 39 -6.37 16.24 2.81
CA LYS A 39 -6.40 17.64 2.38
C LYS A 39 -5.68 17.88 1.06
N TYR A 40 -4.49 17.27 0.89
CA TYR A 40 -3.74 17.36 -0.36
C TYR A 40 -4.55 16.84 -1.56
N ARG A 41 -5.17 15.68 -1.45
CA ARG A 41 -5.97 15.11 -2.54
C ARG A 41 -7.23 15.93 -2.83
N ALA A 42 -7.91 16.42 -1.80
CA ALA A 42 -9.09 17.26 -1.96
C ALA A 42 -8.75 18.54 -2.74
N GLU A 43 -7.61 19.16 -2.45
CA GLU A 43 -7.14 20.36 -3.14
C GLU A 43 -6.64 20.09 -4.56
N ALA A 44 -5.88 19.01 -4.75
CA ALA A 44 -5.25 18.68 -6.03
C ALA A 44 -6.21 18.08 -7.05
N GLN A 45 -7.20 17.33 -6.60
CA GLN A 45 -8.07 16.52 -7.47
C GLN A 45 -9.56 16.82 -7.31
N GLY A 46 -9.94 17.64 -6.33
CA GLY A 46 -11.35 17.96 -6.04
C GLY A 46 -12.16 16.73 -5.56
N LYS A 47 -11.50 15.68 -5.08
CA LYS A 47 -12.10 14.41 -4.68
C LYS A 47 -11.87 14.12 -3.21
N VAL A 48 -12.91 13.66 -2.55
CA VAL A 48 -12.80 12.94 -1.27
C VAL A 48 -12.13 11.59 -1.53
N ILE A 49 -11.28 11.13 -0.60
CA ILE A 49 -10.52 9.89 -0.77
C ILE A 49 -11.47 8.68 -0.74
N ASP A 50 -11.54 8.02 -1.88
CA ASP A 50 -12.16 6.72 -2.01
C ASP A 50 -11.21 5.82 -2.84
N GLY A 51 -10.12 5.40 -2.18
CA GLY A 51 -9.04 4.65 -2.83
C GLY A 51 -8.02 5.51 -3.57
N GLY A 52 -7.03 4.89 -4.21
CA GLY A 52 -5.97 5.52 -4.99
C GLY A 52 -4.80 4.57 -5.23
N PHE A 53 -3.87 4.98 -6.10
CA PHE A 53 -2.67 4.19 -6.35
C PHE A 53 -1.58 4.52 -5.32
N PRO A 54 -0.88 3.51 -4.78
CA PRO A 54 0.23 3.73 -3.84
C PRO A 54 1.30 4.69 -4.36
N THR A 55 1.57 4.70 -5.67
CA THR A 55 2.51 5.62 -6.31
C THR A 55 2.14 7.09 -6.15
N GLU A 56 0.84 7.43 -6.11
CA GLU A 56 0.37 8.79 -5.84
C GLU A 56 0.71 9.24 -4.42
N VAL A 57 0.55 8.32 -3.45
CA VAL A 57 0.91 8.57 -2.04
C VAL A 57 2.41 8.73 -1.90
N MET A 58 3.21 7.84 -2.50
CA MET A 58 4.66 7.91 -2.51
C MET A 58 5.14 9.24 -3.07
N LYS A 59 4.62 9.65 -4.23
CA LYS A 59 4.94 10.93 -4.86
C LYS A 59 4.60 12.14 -3.98
N ALA A 60 3.42 12.15 -3.37
CA ALA A 60 3.00 13.24 -2.50
C ALA A 60 3.91 13.37 -1.27
N LEU A 61 4.29 12.25 -0.66
CA LEU A 61 5.09 12.23 0.57
C LEU A 61 6.56 12.54 0.32
N THR A 62 7.15 12.00 -0.74
CA THR A 62 8.61 11.98 -0.95
C THR A 62 9.07 12.80 -2.14
N GLY A 63 8.18 13.12 -3.08
CA GLY A 63 8.51 13.71 -4.38
C GLY A 63 8.84 12.68 -5.45
N ASP A 64 8.94 11.41 -5.08
CA ASP A 64 9.27 10.29 -5.97
C ASP A 64 8.07 9.33 -6.01
N GLU A 65 7.63 8.93 -7.20
CA GLU A 65 6.51 8.00 -7.37
C GLU A 65 6.94 6.53 -7.30
N GLY A 66 8.25 6.29 -7.31
CA GLY A 66 8.80 4.94 -7.37
C GLY A 66 8.50 4.24 -8.69
N THR A 67 8.48 2.91 -8.64
CA THR A 67 8.15 2.05 -9.79
C THR A 67 6.91 1.22 -9.51
N SER A 68 6.20 0.81 -10.56
CA SER A 68 5.05 -0.09 -10.45
C SER A 68 4.92 -0.96 -11.69
N ASN A 69 4.10 -2.01 -11.60
CA ASN A 69 3.73 -2.82 -12.77
C ASN A 69 2.50 -2.27 -13.51
N ILE A 70 2.11 -1.04 -13.27
CA ILE A 70 1.02 -0.37 -14.01
C ILE A 70 1.63 0.40 -15.18
N ILE A 71 1.29 0.00 -16.40
CA ILE A 71 1.75 0.63 -17.63
C ILE A 71 0.53 1.18 -18.38
N PHE A 72 0.51 2.48 -18.65
CA PHE A 72 -0.63 3.17 -19.29
C PHE A 72 -1.99 2.88 -18.61
N GLY A 73 -2.00 2.77 -17.28
CA GLY A 73 -3.22 2.49 -16.51
C GLY A 73 -3.65 1.03 -16.49
N VAL A 74 -2.88 0.12 -17.08
CA VAL A 74 -3.14 -1.32 -17.10
C VAL A 74 -2.14 -2.04 -16.21
N ALA A 75 -2.64 -2.85 -15.28
CA ALA A 75 -1.79 -3.71 -14.44
C ALA A 75 -1.22 -4.85 -15.28
N MET A 76 0.11 -4.95 -15.29
CA MET A 76 0.79 -6.13 -15.85
C MET A 76 0.88 -7.19 -14.74
N PRO A 77 0.56 -8.47 -15.01
CA PRO A 77 0.64 -9.51 -13.98
C PRO A 77 2.02 -9.55 -13.32
N ILE A 78 2.05 -9.70 -12.00
CA ILE A 78 3.29 -9.94 -11.26
C ILE A 78 3.76 -11.35 -11.61
N ASP A 79 4.92 -11.46 -12.23
CA ASP A 79 5.54 -12.75 -12.56
C ASP A 79 6.66 -13.12 -11.56
N LYS A 80 7.19 -14.33 -11.71
CA LYS A 80 8.28 -14.82 -10.85
C LYS A 80 9.53 -13.93 -10.91
N LYS A 81 9.84 -13.38 -12.10
CA LYS A 81 11.02 -12.52 -12.27
C LYS A 81 10.84 -11.18 -11.57
N MET A 82 9.63 -10.61 -11.63
CA MET A 82 9.30 -9.40 -10.85
C MET A 82 9.40 -9.68 -9.36
N LEU A 83 8.85 -10.81 -8.89
CA LEU A 83 8.91 -11.20 -7.48
C LEU A 83 10.36 -11.37 -7.00
N ASP A 84 11.24 -11.98 -7.82
CA ASP A 84 12.66 -12.10 -7.50
C ASP A 84 13.39 -10.75 -7.46
N THR A 85 12.96 -9.79 -8.29
CA THR A 85 13.47 -8.41 -8.25
C THR A 85 13.03 -7.70 -6.98
N MET A 86 11.75 -7.83 -6.61
CA MET A 86 11.21 -7.28 -5.37
C MET A 86 11.95 -7.85 -4.14
N ALA A 87 12.24 -9.16 -4.12
CA ALA A 87 13.02 -9.79 -3.06
C ALA A 87 14.43 -9.18 -2.94
N LYS A 88 15.11 -8.98 -4.07
CA LYS A 88 16.45 -8.33 -4.07
C LYS A 88 16.39 -6.90 -3.55
N ASN A 89 15.39 -6.12 -3.97
CA ASN A 89 15.23 -4.75 -3.52
C ASN A 89 14.96 -4.68 -2.01
N LEU A 90 14.09 -5.55 -1.46
CA LEU A 90 13.86 -5.61 -0.02
C LEU A 90 15.12 -5.92 0.80
N LEU A 91 16.01 -6.78 0.28
CA LEU A 91 17.27 -7.11 0.94
C LEU A 91 18.22 -5.91 1.09
N THR A 92 18.08 -4.86 0.30
CA THR A 92 18.89 -3.64 0.45
C THR A 92 18.51 -2.83 1.69
N GLY A 93 17.31 -3.02 2.22
CA GLY A 93 16.79 -2.35 3.42
C GLY A 93 16.34 -0.91 3.20
N ASN A 94 16.44 -0.39 1.97
CA ASN A 94 16.04 0.98 1.63
C ASN A 94 14.86 1.06 0.66
N HIS A 95 14.06 0.01 0.55
CA HIS A 95 12.85 -0.02 -0.27
C HIS A 95 11.58 -0.12 0.57
N ALA A 96 10.57 0.66 0.20
CA ALA A 96 9.22 0.57 0.72
C ALA A 96 8.30 0.04 -0.39
N MET A 97 7.64 -1.08 -0.13
CA MET A 97 6.78 -1.72 -1.14
C MET A 97 5.36 -1.91 -0.65
N VAL A 98 4.42 -1.60 -1.54
CA VAL A 98 2.99 -1.86 -1.37
C VAL A 98 2.52 -2.78 -2.49
N VAL A 99 1.71 -3.76 -2.14
CA VAL A 99 1.10 -4.71 -3.08
C VAL A 99 -0.43 -4.68 -2.92
N ASN A 100 -1.16 -4.79 -4.03
CA ASN A 100 -2.62 -4.77 -3.98
C ASN A 100 -3.19 -6.07 -4.52
N THR A 101 -4.23 -6.55 -3.84
CA THR A 101 -4.96 -7.74 -4.23
C THR A 101 -5.88 -7.48 -5.42
N VAL A 102 -6.33 -8.58 -6.03
CA VAL A 102 -7.31 -8.57 -7.12
C VAL A 102 -8.59 -7.82 -6.73
N GLU A 103 -9.22 -7.19 -7.72
CA GLU A 103 -10.52 -6.56 -7.52
C GLU A 103 -11.59 -7.61 -7.21
N SER A 104 -12.59 -7.19 -6.43
CA SER A 104 -13.74 -8.04 -6.14
C SER A 104 -14.62 -8.19 -7.38
N SER A 105 -14.78 -9.43 -7.86
CA SER A 105 -15.74 -9.82 -8.88
C SER A 105 -16.26 -11.23 -8.55
N VAL A 106 -17.27 -11.69 -9.28
CA VAL A 106 -17.81 -13.05 -9.07
C VAL A 106 -16.74 -14.13 -9.27
N ASP A 107 -15.78 -13.87 -10.18
CA ASP A 107 -14.73 -14.83 -10.54
C ASP A 107 -13.43 -14.65 -9.73
N THR A 108 -13.29 -13.54 -9.01
CA THR A 108 -12.04 -13.20 -8.27
C THR A 108 -12.24 -13.01 -6.77
N GLU A 109 -13.42 -13.33 -6.25
CA GLU A 109 -13.67 -13.23 -4.82
C GLU A 109 -12.88 -14.30 -4.05
N PHE A 110 -12.16 -13.86 -3.02
CA PHE A 110 -11.39 -14.76 -2.15
C PHE A 110 -12.29 -15.78 -1.45
N SER A 111 -11.81 -17.00 -1.35
CA SER A 111 -12.44 -18.09 -0.61
C SER A 111 -12.59 -17.75 0.89
N LYS A 112 -13.37 -18.53 1.61
CA LYS A 112 -13.48 -18.37 3.07
C LYS A 112 -12.14 -18.62 3.77
N GLU A 113 -11.35 -19.55 3.25
CA GLU A 113 -10.00 -19.89 3.73
C GLU A 113 -9.04 -18.72 3.51
N ASP A 114 -9.07 -18.07 2.34
CA ASP A 114 -8.26 -16.89 2.04
C ASP A 114 -8.63 -15.71 2.93
N LYS A 115 -9.93 -15.47 3.14
CA LYS A 115 -10.43 -14.44 4.06
C LYS A 115 -10.03 -14.74 5.52
N ALA A 116 -10.01 -16.01 5.92
CA ALA A 116 -9.56 -16.40 7.25
C ALA A 116 -8.05 -16.17 7.45
N LEU A 117 -7.25 -16.21 6.38
CA LEU A 117 -5.85 -15.80 6.40
C LEU A 117 -5.67 -14.29 6.53
N GLY A 118 -6.71 -13.50 6.26
CA GLY A 118 -6.70 -12.03 6.29
C GLY A 118 -6.53 -11.38 4.91
N LEU A 119 -6.78 -12.14 3.83
CA LEU A 119 -6.84 -11.60 2.48
C LEU A 119 -8.21 -10.94 2.22
N GLU A 120 -8.17 -9.74 1.71
CA GLU A 120 -9.33 -8.92 1.33
C GLU A 120 -9.18 -8.51 -0.13
N ASN A 121 -10.25 -8.55 -0.91
CA ASN A 121 -10.25 -8.05 -2.27
C ASN A 121 -10.11 -6.52 -2.31
N SER A 122 -9.55 -5.99 -3.37
CA SER A 122 -9.39 -4.53 -3.58
C SER A 122 -8.67 -3.84 -2.42
N HIS A 123 -7.68 -4.50 -1.82
CA HIS A 123 -7.01 -4.03 -0.61
C HIS A 123 -5.48 -3.94 -0.79
N ALA A 124 -4.88 -2.95 -0.14
CA ALA A 124 -3.44 -2.70 -0.17
C ALA A 124 -2.76 -3.30 1.07
N TYR A 125 -1.60 -3.91 0.87
CA TYR A 125 -0.76 -4.51 1.91
C TYR A 125 0.65 -3.97 1.82
N SER A 126 1.33 -3.79 2.95
CA SER A 126 2.76 -3.56 2.89
C SER A 126 3.51 -4.88 2.74
N LEU A 127 4.41 -4.93 1.76
CA LEU A 127 5.30 -6.07 1.55
C LEU A 127 6.44 -5.99 2.55
N LYS A 128 6.62 -7.05 3.35
CA LYS A 128 7.59 -7.08 4.45
C LYS A 128 8.84 -7.86 4.10
N ASP A 129 8.66 -9.03 3.49
CA ASP A 129 9.77 -9.92 3.18
C ASP A 129 9.39 -10.92 2.11
N ILE A 130 10.39 -11.46 1.41
CA ILE A 130 10.26 -12.52 0.42
C ILE A 130 11.45 -13.47 0.61
N ASP A 131 11.19 -14.69 1.03
CA ASP A 131 12.18 -15.76 1.06
C ASP A 131 12.02 -16.73 -0.14
N ASP A 132 12.77 -17.82 -0.15
CA ASP A 132 12.75 -18.78 -1.27
C ASP A 132 11.38 -19.43 -1.49
N ASP A 133 10.58 -19.62 -0.44
CA ASP A 133 9.31 -20.34 -0.46
C ASP A 133 8.09 -19.42 -0.23
N PHE A 134 8.27 -18.31 0.48
CA PHE A 134 7.17 -17.52 1.01
C PHE A 134 7.31 -16.01 0.77
N VAL A 135 6.17 -15.35 0.81
CA VAL A 135 6.01 -13.88 0.79
C VAL A 135 5.27 -13.47 2.06
N TYR A 136 5.75 -12.41 2.71
CA TYR A 136 5.18 -11.87 3.94
C TYR A 136 4.60 -10.49 3.69
N VAL A 137 3.29 -10.34 3.85
CA VAL A 137 2.59 -9.08 3.69
C VAL A 137 1.88 -8.68 4.99
N THR A 138 1.82 -7.39 5.28
CA THR A 138 1.08 -6.90 6.46
C THR A 138 -0.18 -6.18 6.01
N ASN A 139 -1.31 -6.63 6.54
CA ASN A 139 -2.59 -5.94 6.37
C ASN A 139 -2.61 -4.69 7.27
N PRO A 140 -2.71 -3.47 6.70
CA PRO A 140 -2.68 -2.24 7.47
C PRO A 140 -3.91 -2.08 8.39
N SER A 141 -5.05 -2.68 8.03
CA SER A 141 -6.28 -2.60 8.82
C SER A 141 -6.23 -3.43 10.10
N THR A 142 -5.49 -4.53 10.11
CA THR A 142 -5.40 -5.45 11.25
C THR A 142 -4.03 -5.52 11.90
N GLN A 143 -3.01 -4.91 11.26
CA GLN A 143 -1.59 -4.97 11.64
C GLN A 143 -1.03 -6.41 11.68
N LYS A 144 -1.74 -7.37 11.08
CA LYS A 144 -1.31 -8.76 11.02
C LYS A 144 -0.43 -9.02 9.80
N THR A 145 0.66 -9.72 10.03
CA THR A 145 1.49 -10.26 8.95
C THR A 145 0.94 -11.61 8.50
N ILE A 146 0.74 -11.74 7.21
CA ILE A 146 0.23 -12.92 6.52
C ILE A 146 1.41 -13.56 5.80
N LYS A 147 1.60 -14.85 5.98
CA LYS A 147 2.59 -15.65 5.27
C LYS A 147 1.89 -16.42 4.16
N LEU A 148 2.32 -16.23 2.91
CA LEU A 148 1.76 -16.85 1.72
C LEU A 148 2.85 -17.62 0.98
N SER A 149 2.51 -18.75 0.36
CA SER A 149 3.44 -19.31 -0.63
C SER A 149 3.63 -18.34 -1.79
N ARG A 150 4.77 -18.38 -2.46
CA ARG A 150 5.05 -17.51 -3.64
C ARG A 150 4.00 -17.71 -4.74
N GLU A 151 3.49 -18.95 -4.91
CA GLU A 151 2.43 -19.25 -5.86
C GLU A 151 1.11 -18.57 -5.46
N LYS A 152 0.69 -18.70 -4.19
CA LYS A 152 -0.52 -18.04 -3.67
C LYS A 152 -0.43 -16.52 -3.76
N PHE A 153 0.74 -15.93 -3.52
CA PHE A 153 0.95 -14.50 -3.71
C PHE A 153 0.71 -14.08 -5.16
N LEU A 154 1.30 -14.79 -6.14
CA LEU A 154 1.15 -14.47 -7.56
C LEU A 154 -0.30 -14.62 -8.06
N GLU A 155 -1.09 -15.50 -7.45
CA GLU A 155 -2.53 -15.63 -7.72
C GLU A 155 -3.38 -14.49 -7.12
N SER A 156 -2.95 -13.99 -5.96
CA SER A 156 -3.77 -13.08 -5.14
C SER A 156 -3.49 -11.59 -5.37
N PHE A 157 -2.27 -11.26 -5.82
CA PHE A 157 -1.83 -9.86 -5.95
C PHE A 157 -1.58 -9.50 -7.42
N ILE A 158 -2.11 -8.34 -7.83
CA ILE A 158 -2.06 -7.90 -9.24
C ILE A 158 -1.19 -6.68 -9.48
N THR A 159 -1.02 -5.84 -8.46
CA THR A 159 -0.18 -4.65 -8.59
C THR A 159 0.81 -4.51 -7.44
N PHE A 160 1.92 -3.87 -7.73
CA PHE A 160 2.86 -3.40 -6.72
C PHE A 160 3.30 -1.95 -7.00
N ALA A 161 3.73 -1.29 -5.96
CA ALA A 161 4.50 -0.06 -6.02
C ALA A 161 5.76 -0.23 -5.15
N ASP A 162 6.90 0.17 -5.66
CA ASP A 162 8.21 0.07 -5.03
C ASP A 162 8.89 1.43 -5.04
N LEU A 163 9.25 1.93 -3.87
CA LEU A 163 9.95 3.20 -3.67
C LEU A 163 11.30 2.95 -3.01
N GLU A 164 12.37 3.38 -3.68
CA GLU A 164 13.70 3.44 -3.07
C GLU A 164 13.81 4.68 -2.17
N LEU A 165 14.09 4.45 -0.90
CA LEU A 165 14.28 5.51 0.10
C LEU A 165 15.72 6.03 0.04
N LYS A 166 15.88 7.33 -0.14
CA LYS A 166 17.17 8.04 -0.24
C LYS A 166 17.62 8.58 1.10
#